data_d3bb41b441a727395f9e57043d8e7dbf
#
_entry.id   d3bb41b441a727395f9e57043d8e7dbf
#
_cell.length_a   1.000
_cell.length_b   1.000
_cell.length_c   1.000
_cell.angle_alpha   90.00
_cell.angle_beta   90.00
_cell.angle_gamma   90.00
#
_symmetry.space_group_name_H-M   'P 1'
#
loop_
_entity.id
_entity.type
_entity.pdbx_description
1 polymer ?
#
loop_
_entity_poly.entity_id
_entity_poly.type
_entity_poly.pdbx_seq_one_letter_code
_entity_poly.pdbx_strand_id
1 'polypeptide(L)'
;RGGEEIEALKSADIPFDIVPGISSSIAVPELAGIPVTHRNLSRSVHIITGHTAQDTLPENIKKCAETDGTLVFLMGLRNLPNIVENLIRNGKSEDTPVAVVSNGACAKNQTVRGTLSTICENVKSAEVVPPAVIVVGETAKFDFAPTITRPLKNVSVTVTGTRKLSDKLGKMLTLSGAEVKRHDLLKVIEYHDNEVFDNAINGIDGYDYVVLTSMNGAEIFMSRLRKL
;
A
#
# COMPACT_ATOMS: atom_id res chain seq x y z
N ARG A 1 12.42 -5.60 2.99
CA ARG A 1 13.72 -4.95 2.77
C ARG A 1 13.96 -4.00 3.93
N GLY A 2 15.17 -3.50 4.05
CA GLY A 2 15.59 -2.64 5.16
C GLY A 2 16.85 -3.17 5.85
N GLY A 3 17.40 -4.28 5.38
CA GLY A 3 18.60 -4.89 5.95
C GLY A 3 19.82 -3.98 5.84
N GLU A 4 20.02 -3.39 4.65
CA GLU A 4 21.15 -2.50 4.37
C GLU A 4 21.09 -1.22 5.24
N GLU A 5 19.89 -0.66 5.44
CA GLU A 5 19.68 0.51 6.29
C GLU A 5 19.95 0.16 7.77
N ILE A 6 19.51 -1.01 8.22
CA ILE A 6 19.75 -1.49 9.58
C ILE A 6 21.26 -1.75 9.82
N GLU A 7 21.94 -2.36 8.85
CA GLU A 7 23.39 -2.58 8.90
C GLU A 7 24.16 -1.25 9.01
N ALA A 8 23.78 -0.24 8.23
CA ALA A 8 24.37 1.09 8.28
C ALA A 8 24.16 1.77 9.65
N LEU A 9 22.94 1.73 10.19
CA LEU A 9 22.62 2.27 11.52
C LEU A 9 23.40 1.57 12.62
N LYS A 10 23.47 0.22 12.56
CA LYS A 10 24.23 -0.59 13.50
C LYS A 10 25.73 -0.25 13.45
N SER A 11 26.29 -0.11 12.25
CA SER A 11 27.71 0.24 12.07
C SER A 11 28.05 1.64 12.57
N ALA A 12 27.06 2.53 12.61
CA ALA A 12 27.21 3.88 13.13
C ALA A 12 26.80 4.01 14.62
N ASP A 13 26.48 2.90 15.29
CA ASP A 13 26.00 2.85 16.68
C ASP A 13 24.79 3.75 16.94
N ILE A 14 23.90 3.87 15.95
CA ILE A 14 22.66 4.66 16.03
C ILE A 14 21.52 3.75 16.50
N PRO A 15 20.83 4.08 17.62
CA PRO A 15 19.64 3.34 18.05
C PRO A 15 18.53 3.41 17.00
N PHE A 16 17.86 2.28 16.78
CA PHE A 16 16.73 2.21 15.85
C PHE A 16 15.65 1.27 16.39
N ASP A 17 14.43 1.40 15.85
CA ASP A 17 13.33 0.49 16.08
C ASP A 17 12.79 -0.02 14.75
N ILE A 18 12.15 -1.22 14.76
CA ILE A 18 11.58 -1.86 13.58
C ILE A 18 10.06 -1.89 13.72
N VAL A 19 9.39 -1.10 12.88
CA VAL A 19 7.94 -1.13 12.78
C VAL A 19 7.52 -2.03 11.61
N PRO A 20 6.88 -3.19 11.85
CA PRO A 20 6.44 -4.09 10.77
C PRO A 20 5.42 -3.43 9.87
N GLY A 21 5.56 -3.67 8.57
CA GLY A 21 4.60 -3.23 7.56
C GLY A 21 3.91 -4.39 6.84
N ILE A 22 2.93 -4.07 5.99
CA ILE A 22 2.24 -5.03 5.14
C ILE A 22 3.07 -5.25 3.88
N SER A 23 3.41 -6.51 3.58
CA SER A 23 4.12 -6.85 2.35
C SER A 23 3.19 -6.90 1.14
N SER A 24 3.59 -6.24 0.05
CA SER A 24 2.87 -6.31 -1.22
C SER A 24 2.83 -7.72 -1.82
N SER A 25 3.79 -8.58 -1.48
CA SER A 25 3.82 -9.98 -1.94
C SER A 25 2.64 -10.82 -1.43
N ILE A 26 2.02 -10.41 -0.33
CA ILE A 26 0.86 -11.08 0.26
C ILE A 26 -0.40 -10.25 0.01
N ALA A 27 -0.38 -8.97 0.39
CA ALA A 27 -1.58 -8.13 0.39
C ALA A 27 -2.12 -7.84 -1.02
N VAL A 28 -1.25 -7.67 -2.02
CA VAL A 28 -1.70 -7.36 -3.39
C VAL A 28 -2.42 -8.56 -4.04
N PRO A 29 -1.90 -9.79 -4.00
CA PRO A 29 -2.65 -10.97 -4.44
C PRO A 29 -3.98 -11.14 -3.69
N GLU A 30 -3.99 -11.04 -2.36
CA GLU A 30 -5.21 -11.21 -1.55
C GLU A 30 -6.30 -10.19 -1.94
N LEU A 31 -5.94 -8.92 -2.12
CA LEU A 31 -6.87 -7.88 -2.57
C LEU A 31 -7.39 -8.10 -4.00
N ALA A 32 -6.64 -8.83 -4.82
CA ALA A 32 -7.06 -9.29 -6.15
C ALA A 32 -7.84 -10.63 -6.12
N GLY A 33 -8.14 -11.14 -4.94
CA GLY A 33 -8.86 -12.40 -4.75
C GLY A 33 -8.02 -13.65 -5.01
N ILE A 34 -6.69 -13.52 -4.92
CA ILE A 34 -5.74 -14.61 -5.16
C ILE A 34 -5.08 -14.99 -3.82
N PRO A 35 -5.49 -16.08 -3.18
CA PRO A 35 -4.82 -16.57 -1.98
C PRO A 35 -3.42 -17.07 -2.35
N VAL A 36 -2.39 -16.62 -1.63
CA VAL A 36 -1.01 -17.06 -1.93
C VAL A 36 -0.73 -18.49 -1.49
N THR A 37 -1.59 -19.07 -0.64
CA THR A 37 -1.60 -20.48 -0.28
C THR A 37 -3.03 -21.03 -0.30
N HIS A 38 -3.18 -22.32 -0.60
CA HIS A 38 -4.47 -23.01 -0.56
C HIS A 38 -4.28 -24.46 -0.12
N ARG A 39 -5.08 -24.91 0.86
CA ARG A 39 -4.91 -26.22 1.53
C ARG A 39 -4.71 -27.41 0.57
N ASN A 40 -5.43 -27.42 -0.54
CA ASN A 40 -5.46 -28.54 -1.48
C ASN A 40 -4.59 -28.31 -2.74
N LEU A 41 -4.01 -27.13 -2.95
CA LEU A 41 -3.33 -26.75 -4.20
C LEU A 41 -1.89 -26.29 -3.98
N SER A 42 -1.65 -25.46 -2.98
CA SER A 42 -0.33 -24.88 -2.74
C SER A 42 -0.16 -24.60 -1.24
N ARG A 43 0.77 -25.32 -0.61
CA ARG A 43 1.04 -25.21 0.84
C ARG A 43 2.21 -24.30 1.16
N SER A 44 2.91 -23.81 0.14
CA SER A 44 4.06 -22.92 0.29
C SER A 44 3.95 -21.71 -0.62
N VAL A 45 4.60 -20.63 -0.24
CA VAL A 45 4.77 -19.44 -1.07
C VAL A 45 6.25 -19.07 -1.13
N HIS A 46 6.74 -18.79 -2.33
CA HIS A 46 8.11 -18.37 -2.58
C HIS A 46 8.08 -16.93 -3.10
N ILE A 47 8.66 -16.03 -2.32
CA ILE A 47 8.73 -14.61 -2.67
C ILE A 47 10.10 -14.36 -3.31
N ILE A 48 10.08 -13.88 -4.54
CA ILE A 48 11.26 -13.78 -5.39
C ILE A 48 11.36 -12.34 -5.90
N THR A 49 12.57 -11.79 -5.88
CA THR A 49 12.85 -10.52 -6.57
C THR A 49 13.08 -10.82 -8.05
N GLY A 50 12.19 -10.36 -8.93
CA GLY A 50 12.24 -10.60 -10.37
C GLY A 50 13.26 -9.74 -11.12
N HIS A 51 14.05 -8.94 -10.41
CA HIS A 51 15.08 -8.07 -10.95
C HIS A 51 16.27 -8.03 -9.97
N THR A 52 17.45 -8.29 -10.46
CA THR A 52 18.70 -8.12 -9.70
C THR A 52 19.39 -6.81 -10.12
N ALA A 53 20.38 -6.36 -9.38
CA ALA A 53 21.17 -5.18 -9.71
C ALA A 53 21.87 -5.27 -11.09
N GLN A 54 22.02 -6.49 -11.62
CA GLN A 54 22.65 -6.76 -12.92
C GLN A 54 21.62 -7.04 -14.04
N ASP A 55 20.34 -6.74 -13.82
CA ASP A 55 19.22 -7.01 -14.75
C ASP A 55 19.05 -8.51 -15.11
N THR A 56 19.53 -9.39 -14.24
CA THR A 56 19.43 -10.84 -14.39
C THR A 56 18.38 -11.43 -13.46
N LEU A 57 17.94 -12.65 -13.74
CA LEU A 57 17.10 -13.42 -12.83
C LEU A 57 17.96 -14.02 -11.71
N PRO A 58 17.39 -14.24 -10.51
CA PRO A 58 18.08 -14.93 -9.45
C PRO A 58 18.52 -16.35 -9.89
N GLU A 59 19.72 -16.79 -9.50
CA GLU A 59 20.26 -18.11 -9.84
C GLU A 59 19.35 -19.28 -9.41
N ASN A 60 18.54 -19.08 -8.38
CA ASN A 60 17.61 -20.07 -7.85
C ASN A 60 16.31 -20.23 -8.66
N ILE A 61 16.14 -19.50 -9.78
CA ILE A 61 14.92 -19.60 -10.61
C ILE A 61 14.63 -21.04 -11.07
N LYS A 62 15.69 -21.82 -11.33
CA LYS A 62 15.57 -23.25 -11.65
C LYS A 62 14.86 -24.04 -10.55
N LYS A 63 15.28 -23.87 -9.29
CA LYS A 63 14.64 -24.51 -8.15
C LYS A 63 13.20 -24.06 -7.94
N CYS A 64 12.89 -22.83 -8.30
CA CYS A 64 11.53 -22.30 -8.24
C CYS A 64 10.61 -22.98 -9.26
N ALA A 65 11.13 -23.37 -10.44
CA ALA A 65 10.35 -24.11 -11.43
C ALA A 65 9.95 -25.53 -10.96
N GLU A 66 10.76 -26.15 -10.13
CA GLU A 66 10.55 -27.50 -9.60
C GLU A 66 9.55 -27.55 -8.42
N THR A 67 9.19 -26.42 -7.84
CA THR A 67 8.31 -26.39 -6.66
C THR A 67 6.83 -26.36 -7.04
N ASP A 68 5.99 -27.07 -6.25
CA ASP A 68 4.52 -27.02 -6.33
C ASP A 68 3.92 -25.81 -5.60
N GLY A 69 4.76 -24.98 -4.97
CA GLY A 69 4.36 -23.77 -4.27
C GLY A 69 3.93 -22.64 -5.19
N THR A 70 3.24 -21.68 -4.62
CA THR A 70 2.95 -20.41 -5.32
C THR A 70 4.21 -19.56 -5.39
N LEU A 71 4.55 -19.09 -6.60
CA LEU A 71 5.67 -18.17 -6.79
C LEU A 71 5.12 -16.74 -6.89
N VAL A 72 5.69 -15.82 -6.10
CA VAL A 72 5.33 -14.41 -6.12
C VAL A 72 6.56 -13.59 -6.47
N PHE A 73 6.55 -12.99 -7.67
CA PHE A 73 7.65 -12.14 -8.11
C PHE A 73 7.33 -10.66 -7.85
N LEU A 74 8.25 -10.02 -7.15
CA LEU A 74 8.27 -8.57 -6.96
C LEU A 74 9.26 -7.92 -7.92
N MET A 75 8.95 -6.72 -8.43
CA MET A 75 9.79 -5.98 -9.37
C MET A 75 10.10 -6.76 -10.68
N GLY A 76 9.23 -7.71 -11.07
CA GLY A 76 9.47 -8.61 -12.19
C GLY A 76 8.79 -8.21 -13.50
N LEU A 77 7.97 -7.14 -13.54
CA LEU A 77 7.15 -6.86 -14.72
C LEU A 77 7.96 -6.66 -16.01
N ARG A 78 9.06 -5.93 -15.94
CA ARG A 78 9.96 -5.72 -17.10
C ARG A 78 10.64 -7.02 -17.55
N ASN A 79 10.88 -7.91 -16.59
CA ASN A 79 11.55 -9.20 -16.79
C ASN A 79 10.56 -10.37 -17.01
N LEU A 80 9.25 -10.07 -17.13
CA LEU A 80 8.21 -11.11 -17.27
C LEU A 80 8.53 -12.14 -18.39
N PRO A 81 8.96 -11.75 -19.60
CA PRO A 81 9.33 -12.71 -20.63
C PRO A 81 10.44 -13.66 -20.19
N ASN A 82 11.50 -13.14 -19.58
CA ASN A 82 12.61 -13.96 -19.08
C ASN A 82 12.19 -14.89 -17.93
N ILE A 83 11.32 -14.40 -17.03
CA ILE A 83 10.76 -15.23 -15.94
C ILE A 83 9.99 -16.40 -16.53
N VAL A 84 9.09 -16.15 -17.47
CA VAL A 84 8.26 -17.15 -18.14
C VAL A 84 9.15 -18.18 -18.86
N GLU A 85 10.08 -17.72 -19.70
CA GLU A 85 10.98 -18.58 -20.45
C GLU A 85 11.79 -19.51 -19.53
N ASN A 86 12.35 -18.96 -18.43
CA ASN A 86 13.14 -19.74 -17.50
C ASN A 86 12.30 -20.76 -16.72
N LEU A 87 11.06 -20.41 -16.33
CA LEU A 87 10.17 -21.35 -15.66
C LEU A 87 9.82 -22.53 -16.56
N ILE A 88 9.44 -22.26 -17.82
CA ILE A 88 9.11 -23.31 -18.82
C ILE A 88 10.33 -24.16 -19.13
N ARG A 89 11.48 -23.55 -19.43
CA ARG A 89 12.72 -24.25 -19.73
C ARG A 89 13.17 -25.20 -18.61
N ASN A 90 12.85 -24.86 -17.36
CA ASN A 90 13.19 -25.68 -16.20
C ASN A 90 12.02 -26.60 -15.76
N GLY A 91 11.05 -26.89 -16.63
CA GLY A 91 10.06 -27.96 -16.46
C GLY A 91 8.70 -27.55 -15.93
N LYS A 92 8.44 -26.25 -15.70
CA LYS A 92 7.09 -25.80 -15.35
C LYS A 92 6.18 -25.84 -16.58
N SER A 93 4.98 -26.39 -16.42
CA SER A 93 4.01 -26.49 -17.53
C SER A 93 3.65 -25.12 -18.09
N GLU A 94 3.56 -25.02 -19.42
CA GLU A 94 3.08 -23.83 -20.13
C GLU A 94 1.65 -23.42 -19.73
N ASP A 95 0.85 -24.40 -19.28
CA ASP A 95 -0.53 -24.20 -18.80
C ASP A 95 -0.59 -23.72 -17.33
N THR A 96 0.57 -23.61 -16.65
CA THR A 96 0.57 -23.11 -15.27
C THR A 96 -0.07 -21.72 -15.17
N PRO A 97 -1.08 -21.56 -14.30
CA PRO A 97 -1.78 -20.28 -14.15
C PRO A 97 -0.85 -19.16 -13.69
N VAL A 98 -1.06 -17.99 -14.26
CA VAL A 98 -0.34 -16.75 -13.91
C VAL A 98 -1.32 -15.61 -13.77
N ALA A 99 -1.11 -14.78 -12.76
CA ALA A 99 -1.79 -13.50 -12.58
C ALA A 99 -0.78 -12.37 -12.40
N VAL A 100 -1.03 -11.24 -13.05
CA VAL A 100 -0.25 -10.01 -12.88
C VAL A 100 -1.17 -8.94 -12.31
N VAL A 101 -0.88 -8.47 -11.10
CA VAL A 101 -1.66 -7.45 -10.40
C VAL A 101 -0.88 -6.16 -10.37
N SER A 102 -1.34 -5.18 -11.12
CA SER A 102 -0.76 -3.82 -11.19
C SER A 102 -1.50 -2.87 -10.28
N ASN A 103 -0.77 -1.92 -9.70
CA ASN A 103 -1.31 -0.88 -8.82
C ASN A 103 -2.22 -1.44 -7.70
N GLY A 104 -1.83 -2.58 -7.13
CA GLY A 104 -2.58 -3.22 -6.05
C GLY A 104 -2.87 -2.26 -4.91
N ALA A 105 -4.07 -2.37 -4.32
CA ALA A 105 -4.60 -1.49 -3.29
C ALA A 105 -4.86 -0.03 -3.72
N CYS A 106 -4.68 0.31 -5.00
CA CYS A 106 -5.00 1.63 -5.55
C CYS A 106 -6.33 1.61 -6.33
N ALA A 107 -6.94 2.79 -6.54
CA ALA A 107 -8.18 2.91 -7.31
C ALA A 107 -8.04 2.39 -8.76
N LYS A 108 -6.85 2.55 -9.35
CA LYS A 108 -6.51 2.09 -10.71
C LYS A 108 -5.91 0.68 -10.74
N ASN A 109 -6.26 -0.18 -9.78
CA ASN A 109 -5.76 -1.54 -9.82
C ASN A 109 -6.26 -2.30 -11.07
N GLN A 110 -5.41 -3.15 -11.60
CA GLN A 110 -5.70 -4.00 -12.75
C GLN A 110 -5.13 -5.39 -12.51
N THR A 111 -5.92 -6.41 -12.79
CA THR A 111 -5.48 -7.81 -12.72
C THR A 111 -5.60 -8.45 -14.10
N VAL A 112 -4.49 -8.93 -14.62
CA VAL A 112 -4.42 -9.68 -15.88
C VAL A 112 -4.09 -11.13 -15.55
N ARG A 113 -4.88 -12.04 -16.11
CA ARG A 113 -4.74 -13.48 -15.90
C ARG A 113 -4.41 -14.19 -17.21
N GLY A 114 -3.76 -15.33 -17.10
CA GLY A 114 -3.41 -16.20 -18.20
C GLY A 114 -2.65 -17.42 -17.71
N THR A 115 -1.89 -18.03 -18.60
CA THR A 115 -0.94 -19.11 -18.31
C THR A 115 0.48 -18.65 -18.62
N LEU A 116 1.48 -19.44 -18.31
CA LEU A 116 2.87 -19.11 -18.68
C LEU A 116 2.99 -18.87 -20.19
N SER A 117 2.25 -19.61 -21.03
CA SER A 117 2.27 -19.41 -22.49
C SER A 117 1.59 -18.13 -22.97
N THR A 118 0.62 -17.57 -22.25
CA THR A 118 -0.21 -16.45 -22.73
C THR A 118 0.01 -15.13 -22.00
N ILE A 119 0.56 -15.18 -20.79
CA ILE A 119 0.58 -14.01 -19.90
C ILE A 119 1.36 -12.81 -20.45
N CYS A 120 2.44 -13.05 -21.20
CA CYS A 120 3.25 -11.97 -21.78
C CYS A 120 2.45 -11.14 -22.78
N GLU A 121 1.69 -11.80 -23.65
CA GLU A 121 0.83 -11.14 -24.64
C GLU A 121 -0.34 -10.43 -23.97
N ASN A 122 -0.99 -11.10 -22.99
CA ASN A 122 -2.10 -10.53 -22.23
C ASN A 122 -1.70 -9.26 -21.51
N VAL A 123 -0.53 -9.25 -20.84
CA VAL A 123 0.03 -8.08 -20.13
C VAL A 123 0.33 -6.94 -21.09
N LYS A 124 0.89 -7.26 -22.28
CA LYS A 124 1.19 -6.26 -23.31
C LYS A 124 -0.09 -5.65 -23.88
N SER A 125 -1.07 -6.48 -24.20
CA SER A 125 -2.36 -6.03 -24.77
C SER A 125 -3.17 -5.20 -23.78
N ALA A 126 -3.04 -5.47 -22.48
CA ALA A 126 -3.70 -4.75 -21.42
C ALA A 126 -2.92 -3.50 -20.94
N GLU A 127 -1.79 -3.18 -21.56
CA GLU A 127 -0.93 -2.03 -21.24
C GLU A 127 -0.58 -1.93 -19.74
N VAL A 128 -0.27 -3.07 -19.12
CA VAL A 128 0.03 -3.14 -17.69
C VAL A 128 1.30 -2.36 -17.36
N VAL A 129 1.20 -1.47 -16.35
CA VAL A 129 2.33 -0.64 -15.90
C VAL A 129 2.75 -0.96 -14.48
N PRO A 130 4.02 -0.76 -14.10
CA PRO A 130 4.46 -0.90 -12.71
C PRO A 130 3.84 0.19 -11.81
N PRO A 131 3.75 -0.05 -10.47
CA PRO A 131 4.22 -1.25 -9.78
C PRO A 131 3.29 -2.45 -9.98
N ALA A 132 3.85 -3.67 -10.10
CA ALA A 132 3.08 -4.87 -10.28
C ALA A 132 3.68 -6.05 -9.50
N VAL A 133 2.80 -7.00 -9.12
CA VAL A 133 3.13 -8.28 -8.51
C VAL A 133 2.72 -9.38 -9.48
N ILE A 134 3.60 -10.36 -9.72
CA ILE A 134 3.32 -11.52 -10.57
C ILE A 134 3.14 -12.73 -9.66
N VAL A 135 2.05 -13.46 -9.84
CA VAL A 135 1.73 -14.68 -9.11
C VAL A 135 1.70 -15.84 -10.09
N VAL A 136 2.48 -16.89 -9.85
CA VAL A 136 2.56 -18.08 -10.70
C VAL A 136 2.21 -19.32 -9.88
N GLY A 137 1.34 -20.16 -10.39
CA GLY A 137 0.91 -21.41 -9.77
C GLY A 137 -0.60 -21.54 -9.70
N GLU A 138 -1.08 -22.67 -9.20
CA GLU A 138 -2.51 -23.03 -9.18
C GLU A 138 -3.42 -22.02 -8.48
N THR A 139 -2.89 -21.29 -7.51
CA THR A 139 -3.65 -20.25 -6.80
C THR A 139 -3.95 -19.03 -7.65
N ALA A 140 -3.17 -18.76 -8.71
CA ALA A 140 -3.37 -17.62 -9.59
C ALA A 140 -4.67 -17.66 -10.40
N LYS A 141 -5.30 -18.83 -10.49
CA LYS A 141 -6.61 -18.99 -11.18
C LYS A 141 -7.79 -18.48 -10.36
N PHE A 142 -7.64 -18.34 -9.04
CA PHE A 142 -8.73 -17.88 -8.20
C PHE A 142 -9.06 -16.41 -8.41
N ASP A 143 -10.34 -16.11 -8.34
CA ASP A 143 -10.91 -14.77 -8.38
C ASP A 143 -11.90 -14.61 -7.21
N PHE A 144 -11.36 -14.56 -6.00
CA PHE A 144 -12.12 -14.32 -4.76
C PHE A 144 -12.15 -12.83 -4.40
N ALA A 145 -12.06 -11.96 -5.41
CA ALA A 145 -12.08 -10.53 -5.18
C ALA A 145 -13.31 -10.12 -4.36
N PRO A 146 -13.14 -9.20 -3.37
CA PRO A 146 -14.24 -8.75 -2.54
C PRO A 146 -15.38 -8.20 -3.39
N THR A 147 -16.59 -8.71 -3.18
CA THR A 147 -17.81 -8.28 -3.87
C THR A 147 -18.42 -7.00 -3.31
N ILE A 148 -17.81 -6.45 -2.24
CA ILE A 148 -18.27 -5.20 -1.64
C ILE A 148 -18.13 -4.06 -2.63
N THR A 149 -19.28 -3.55 -3.10
CA THR A 149 -19.32 -2.37 -3.95
C THR A 149 -18.97 -1.14 -3.12
N ARG A 150 -17.88 -0.48 -3.44
CA ARG A 150 -17.54 0.81 -2.84
C ARG A 150 -18.21 1.91 -3.64
N PRO A 151 -19.03 2.76 -3.01
CA PRO A 151 -19.87 3.73 -3.73
C PRO A 151 -19.09 4.77 -4.52
N LEU A 152 -17.84 5.04 -4.11
CA LEU A 152 -16.95 6.01 -4.78
C LEU A 152 -15.82 5.34 -5.58
N LYS A 153 -16.00 4.08 -5.98
CA LYS A 153 -15.01 3.40 -6.86
C LYS A 153 -14.88 4.19 -8.17
N ASN A 154 -13.65 4.45 -8.60
CA ASN A 154 -13.29 5.23 -9.80
C ASN A 154 -13.63 6.73 -9.72
N VAL A 155 -13.96 7.25 -8.54
CA VAL A 155 -14.16 8.70 -8.32
C VAL A 155 -12.87 9.30 -7.78
N SER A 156 -12.38 10.37 -8.41
CA SER A 156 -11.25 11.17 -7.90
C SER A 156 -11.79 12.39 -7.17
N VAL A 157 -11.37 12.58 -5.91
CA VAL A 157 -11.85 13.68 -5.04
C VAL A 157 -10.64 14.49 -4.57
N THR A 158 -10.72 15.80 -4.74
CA THR A 158 -9.77 16.73 -4.14
C THR A 158 -10.35 17.27 -2.84
N VAL A 159 -9.62 17.09 -1.74
CA VAL A 159 -9.99 17.60 -0.41
C VAL A 159 -9.10 18.78 -0.06
N THR A 160 -9.70 19.89 0.31
CA THR A 160 -9.02 21.11 0.77
C THR A 160 -9.44 21.46 2.19
N GLY A 161 -8.58 22.13 2.93
CA GLY A 161 -8.89 22.58 4.29
C GLY A 161 -7.68 22.58 5.21
N THR A 162 -7.93 22.48 6.51
CA THR A 162 -6.86 22.24 7.49
C THR A 162 -6.43 20.78 7.42
N ARG A 163 -5.17 20.50 7.75
CA ARG A 163 -4.60 19.14 7.74
C ARG A 163 -5.47 18.12 8.49
N LYS A 164 -5.96 18.48 9.68
CA LYS A 164 -6.80 17.62 10.52
C LYS A 164 -8.13 17.24 9.84
N LEU A 165 -8.78 18.22 9.18
CA LEU A 165 -10.02 18.00 8.44
C LEU A 165 -9.77 17.19 7.17
N SER A 166 -8.75 17.53 6.40
CA SER A 166 -8.36 16.83 5.16
C SER A 166 -8.00 15.37 5.42
N ASP A 167 -7.31 15.08 6.53
CA ASP A 167 -6.97 13.71 6.94
C ASP A 167 -8.22 12.90 7.29
N LYS A 168 -9.12 13.47 8.11
CA LYS A 168 -10.36 12.78 8.53
C LYS A 168 -11.27 12.49 7.33
N LEU A 169 -11.57 13.50 6.53
CA LEU A 169 -12.44 13.36 5.35
C LEU A 169 -11.79 12.47 4.29
N GLY A 170 -10.48 12.64 4.06
CA GLY A 170 -9.73 11.84 3.11
C GLY A 170 -9.77 10.34 3.45
N LYS A 171 -9.63 9.98 4.73
CA LYS A 171 -9.77 8.58 5.19
C LYS A 171 -11.17 8.02 4.89
N MET A 172 -12.23 8.77 5.18
CA MET A 172 -13.61 8.34 4.94
C MET A 172 -13.88 8.12 3.45
N LEU A 173 -13.44 9.04 2.59
CA LEU A 173 -13.58 8.95 1.15
C LEU A 173 -12.79 7.77 0.56
N THR A 174 -11.56 7.55 1.05
CA THR A 174 -10.74 6.40 0.64
C THR A 174 -11.39 5.07 1.03
N LEU A 175 -11.96 4.97 2.23
CA LEU A 175 -12.71 3.78 2.66
C LEU A 175 -13.94 3.52 1.79
N SER A 176 -14.56 4.59 1.28
CA SER A 176 -15.66 4.52 0.31
C SER A 176 -15.21 4.21 -1.12
N GLY A 177 -13.91 4.11 -1.37
CA GLY A 177 -13.32 3.70 -2.65
C GLY A 177 -12.81 4.83 -3.54
N ALA A 178 -12.87 6.09 -3.09
CA ALA A 178 -12.36 7.22 -3.86
C ALA A 178 -10.83 7.27 -3.92
N GLU A 179 -10.30 7.78 -5.04
CA GLU A 179 -8.94 8.30 -5.15
C GLU A 179 -8.92 9.71 -4.55
N VAL A 180 -8.18 9.90 -3.45
CA VAL A 180 -8.20 11.18 -2.73
C VAL A 180 -6.89 11.93 -2.88
N LYS A 181 -6.97 13.16 -3.41
CA LYS A 181 -5.89 14.15 -3.43
C LYS A 181 -6.14 15.17 -2.32
N ARG A 182 -5.16 15.37 -1.45
CA ARG A 182 -5.27 16.28 -0.31
C ARG A 182 -4.39 17.51 -0.52
N HIS A 183 -4.97 18.68 -0.28
CA HIS A 183 -4.28 19.96 -0.30
C HIS A 183 -4.60 20.74 0.97
N ASP A 184 -3.63 20.84 1.86
CA ASP A 184 -3.74 21.54 3.15
C ASP A 184 -3.54 23.06 2.91
N LEU A 185 -4.62 23.71 2.50
CA LEU A 185 -4.60 25.14 2.11
C LEU A 185 -4.80 26.09 3.31
N LEU A 186 -5.26 25.57 4.45
CA LEU A 186 -5.55 26.36 5.64
C LEU A 186 -4.66 25.94 6.80
N LYS A 187 -4.03 26.91 7.44
CA LYS A 187 -3.30 26.74 8.70
C LYS A 187 -3.96 27.59 9.78
N VAL A 188 -4.34 26.98 10.88
CA VAL A 188 -4.79 27.71 12.06
C VAL A 188 -3.53 28.13 12.84
N ILE A 189 -3.42 29.42 13.13
CA ILE A 189 -2.31 30.01 13.88
C ILE A 189 -2.88 30.64 15.14
N GLU A 190 -2.28 30.33 16.28
CA GLU A 190 -2.61 30.99 17.54
C GLU A 190 -2.17 32.46 17.48
N TYR A 191 -3.06 33.35 17.89
CA TYR A 191 -2.73 34.75 18.04
C TYR A 191 -2.16 34.96 19.45
N HIS A 192 -0.84 35.10 19.54
CA HIS A 192 -0.12 35.08 20.82
C HIS A 192 -0.30 36.37 21.65
N ASP A 193 -0.41 37.51 21.00
CA ASP A 193 -0.50 38.83 21.65
C ASP A 193 -1.97 39.25 21.85
N ASN A 194 -2.74 38.45 22.57
CA ASN A 194 -4.17 38.68 22.77
C ASN A 194 -4.48 38.97 24.24
N GLU A 195 -4.20 40.22 24.69
CA GLU A 195 -4.41 40.66 26.06
C GLU A 195 -5.87 40.46 26.52
N VAL A 196 -6.86 40.67 25.64
CA VAL A 196 -8.26 40.43 25.98
C VAL A 196 -8.54 39.01 26.35
N PHE A 197 -7.96 38.07 25.59
CA PHE A 197 -8.09 36.64 25.85
C PHE A 197 -7.34 36.22 27.13
N ASP A 198 -6.14 36.76 27.34
CA ASP A 198 -5.33 36.46 28.52
C ASP A 198 -6.00 37.01 29.80
N ASN A 199 -6.55 38.20 29.76
CA ASN A 199 -7.31 38.79 30.87
C ASN A 199 -8.58 37.96 31.17
N ALA A 200 -9.27 37.49 30.16
CA ALA A 200 -10.43 36.63 30.36
C ALA A 200 -10.08 35.27 30.96
N ILE A 201 -8.94 34.68 30.60
CA ILE A 201 -8.45 33.44 31.22
C ILE A 201 -8.01 33.68 32.67
N ASN A 202 -7.31 34.77 32.94
CA ASN A 202 -6.88 35.13 34.31
C ASN A 202 -8.09 35.37 35.24
N GLY A 203 -9.19 35.84 34.69
CA GLY A 203 -10.45 36.07 35.43
C GLY A 203 -11.46 34.94 35.29
N ILE A 204 -11.03 33.72 34.95
CA ILE A 204 -11.94 32.60 34.56
C ILE A 204 -12.93 32.23 35.69
N ASP A 205 -12.53 32.38 36.93
CA ASP A 205 -13.42 32.08 38.07
C ASP A 205 -14.60 33.04 38.19
N GLY A 206 -14.60 34.13 37.44
CA GLY A 206 -15.72 35.08 37.37
C GLY A 206 -16.80 34.71 36.33
N TYR A 207 -16.62 33.59 35.62
CA TYR A 207 -17.58 33.14 34.58
C TYR A 207 -18.32 31.89 35.04
N ASP A 208 -19.63 31.82 34.82
CA ASP A 208 -20.42 30.62 35.07
C ASP A 208 -20.21 29.56 33.99
N TYR A 209 -19.91 29.95 32.75
CA TYR A 209 -19.75 29.06 31.60
C TYR A 209 -18.66 29.57 30.63
N VAL A 210 -17.92 28.62 30.06
CA VAL A 210 -17.01 28.86 28.92
C VAL A 210 -17.53 28.07 27.73
N VAL A 211 -17.83 28.74 26.62
CA VAL A 211 -18.36 28.12 25.41
C VAL A 211 -17.27 28.08 24.35
N LEU A 212 -16.89 26.88 23.92
CA LEU A 212 -15.87 26.63 22.88
C LEU A 212 -16.58 26.13 21.60
N THR A 213 -16.52 26.92 20.53
CA THR A 213 -17.25 26.66 19.29
C THR A 213 -16.51 25.83 18.25
N SER A 214 -15.21 25.53 18.50
CA SER A 214 -14.41 24.74 17.58
C SER A 214 -13.32 23.94 18.31
N MET A 215 -12.89 22.82 17.72
CA MET A 215 -11.77 22.02 18.25
C MET A 215 -10.47 22.82 18.36
N ASN A 216 -10.16 23.63 17.33
CA ASN A 216 -8.96 24.47 17.36
C ASN A 216 -9.04 25.52 18.46
N GLY A 217 -10.19 26.16 18.67
CA GLY A 217 -10.43 27.08 19.76
C GLY A 217 -10.27 26.40 21.12
N ALA A 218 -10.77 25.17 21.29
CA ALA A 218 -10.61 24.40 22.50
C ALA A 218 -9.14 24.03 22.78
N GLU A 219 -8.40 23.61 21.76
CA GLU A 219 -6.98 23.28 21.88
C GLU A 219 -6.14 24.51 22.27
N ILE A 220 -6.40 25.67 21.63
CA ILE A 220 -5.71 26.93 21.94
C ILE A 220 -6.05 27.40 23.36
N PHE A 221 -7.34 27.38 23.72
CA PHE A 221 -7.80 27.76 25.07
C PHE A 221 -7.12 26.89 26.14
N MET A 222 -7.14 25.57 25.99
CA MET A 222 -6.52 24.66 26.97
C MET A 222 -4.99 24.80 27.01
N SER A 223 -4.35 25.07 25.86
CA SER A 223 -2.91 25.35 25.80
C SER A 223 -2.55 26.62 26.55
N ARG A 224 -3.36 27.69 26.42
CA ARG A 224 -3.15 28.98 27.06
C ARG A 224 -3.39 28.89 28.58
N LEU A 225 -4.49 28.26 28.98
CA LEU A 225 -4.84 28.04 30.39
C LEU A 225 -3.76 27.27 31.16
N ARG A 226 -3.01 26.37 30.50
CA ARG A 226 -1.91 25.62 31.15
C ARG A 226 -0.61 26.43 31.30
N LYS A 227 -0.48 27.54 30.59
CA LYS A 227 0.72 28.40 30.62
C LYS A 227 0.64 29.54 31.62
N LEU A 228 -0.58 29.88 32.02
CA LEU A 228 -0.89 30.87 33.06
C LEU A 228 -1.03 30.19 34.42
#